data_6fe09cd39ca059082cb41ab490a319b5
#
_entry.id   6fe09cd39ca059082cb41ab490a319b5
#
_cell.length_a   1.000
_cell.length_b   1.000
_cell.length_c   1.000
_cell.angle_alpha   90.00
_cell.angle_beta   90.00
_cell.angle_gamma   90.00
#
_symmetry.space_group_name_H-M   'P 1'
#
loop_
_entity.id
_entity.type
_entity.pdbx_description
1 polymer ?
#
loop_
_entity_poly.entity_id
_entity_poly.type
_entity_poly.pdbx_seq_one_letter_code
_entity_poly.pdbx_strand_id
1 'polypeptide(L)'
;MVRTRFAPSPTGYLHIGGVRTAFFNWLFARKHGGQFILRIDDTDQSRNVEEALQPILDGFRWLGIDWDEGPEVDGPHAPYFQSQRTDKYQAAVKKMLTNGTAYKDYSRTDEIQAEREAAQAEKRTFVYSRSWMAETGEQADAFEAEGRTAVVRLKMPREGTCLISDLIRGDVEFEWALEQDMVIQKADGTCLYHLASVVDDAELEITHVIRAEEHLSNTPRQIFIAESLGYELPQYAHLPYVAEPGSKNKLSKRKIPKYLKNHDFKKLYDHGEQIATRCDRELSEDTFNPVIVDFYRDIGFLPHAVINYLLLLGWSLDGETEEFTIEEMITAFSLERVIKSPASFDPTKLTAFQQREMDKLDIKKKVALCVPYLQQAGLLETPPDCDTGPYLNEIIAATENRITVAGDILDYDDFFTADDSLAYDAKAFAKRLVNTEGAQQLLTKFRDTLSNLDDFCVESIEQTMREFVEAKDIKFGEIIHPVRLSTTGKPVGFGLFETLAILGKDRCINRMNLALKSAQNQPPQAESE
;
A
#
# COMPACT_ATOMS: atom_id res chain seq x y z
N MET A 1 -23.15 12.51 -18.33
CA MET A 1 -22.85 11.63 -17.17
C MET A 1 -21.38 11.81 -16.82
N VAL A 2 -21.03 11.88 -15.54
CA VAL A 2 -19.61 11.95 -15.12
C VAL A 2 -18.91 10.63 -15.41
N ARG A 3 -17.74 10.71 -16.04
CA ARG A 3 -16.88 9.55 -16.32
C ARG A 3 -15.44 9.91 -15.93
N THR A 4 -14.90 9.19 -14.96
CA THR A 4 -13.53 9.33 -14.50
C THR A 4 -12.74 8.06 -14.79
N ARG A 5 -11.41 8.12 -14.68
CA ARG A 5 -10.58 6.94 -14.92
C ARG A 5 -9.35 6.92 -14.03
N PHE A 6 -8.90 5.71 -13.76
CA PHE A 6 -7.53 5.47 -13.33
C PHE A 6 -6.82 4.65 -14.41
N ALA A 7 -5.62 5.05 -14.76
CA ALA A 7 -4.88 4.50 -15.90
C ALA A 7 -3.45 4.10 -15.47
N PRO A 8 -3.29 3.02 -14.69
CA PRO A 8 -1.97 2.59 -14.25
C PRO A 8 -1.20 1.94 -15.40
N SER A 9 0.12 2.20 -15.43
CA SER A 9 1.02 1.32 -16.17
C SER A 9 1.24 0.05 -15.34
N PRO A 10 1.23 -1.15 -15.94
CA PRO A 10 1.43 -2.40 -15.24
C PRO A 10 2.93 -2.53 -14.85
N THR A 11 3.29 -1.91 -13.74
CA THR A 11 4.68 -1.90 -13.23
C THR A 11 4.81 -2.62 -11.90
N GLY A 12 3.85 -3.48 -11.56
CA GLY A 12 3.77 -4.24 -10.31
C GLY A 12 2.75 -3.65 -9.33
N TYR A 13 3.00 -3.85 -8.06
CA TYR A 13 2.08 -3.57 -6.95
C TYR A 13 1.57 -2.13 -6.88
N LEU A 14 0.34 -1.98 -6.40
CA LEU A 14 -0.31 -0.68 -6.21
C LEU A 14 0.42 0.17 -5.17
N HIS A 15 0.86 1.35 -5.60
CA HIS A 15 1.46 2.36 -4.72
C HIS A 15 0.36 3.18 -4.01
N ILE A 16 0.52 3.45 -2.72
CA ILE A 16 -0.42 4.25 -1.90
C ILE A 16 -0.85 5.55 -2.58
N GLY A 17 0.09 6.29 -3.19
CA GLY A 17 -0.23 7.53 -3.91
C GLY A 17 -1.08 7.31 -5.17
N GLY A 18 -0.87 6.20 -5.88
CA GLY A 18 -1.69 5.80 -7.02
C GLY A 18 -3.10 5.42 -6.60
N VAL A 19 -3.21 4.60 -5.55
CA VAL A 19 -4.51 4.18 -5.00
C VAL A 19 -5.31 5.37 -4.48
N ARG A 20 -4.69 6.33 -3.80
CA ARG A 20 -5.38 7.57 -3.40
C ARG A 20 -5.95 8.30 -4.62
N THR A 21 -5.19 8.40 -5.70
CA THR A 21 -5.68 9.03 -6.94
C THR A 21 -6.84 8.25 -7.54
N ALA A 22 -6.77 6.92 -7.59
CA ALA A 22 -7.86 6.06 -8.05
C ALA A 22 -9.10 6.22 -7.18
N PHE A 23 -8.93 6.22 -5.86
CA PHE A 23 -10.01 6.37 -4.90
C PHE A 23 -10.73 7.73 -5.04
N PHE A 24 -10.01 8.82 -5.26
CA PHE A 24 -10.61 10.13 -5.50
C PHE A 24 -11.39 10.19 -6.83
N ASN A 25 -10.93 9.51 -7.87
CA ASN A 25 -11.67 9.33 -9.11
C ASN A 25 -12.96 8.53 -8.87
N TRP A 26 -12.87 7.43 -8.12
CA TRP A 26 -13.98 6.58 -7.77
C TRP A 26 -15.03 7.33 -6.94
N LEU A 27 -14.61 8.03 -5.86
CA LEU A 27 -15.50 8.85 -5.03
C LEU A 27 -16.23 9.92 -5.86
N PHE A 28 -15.49 10.60 -6.74
CA PHE A 28 -16.08 11.64 -7.59
C PHE A 28 -17.13 11.06 -8.56
N ALA A 29 -16.82 9.92 -9.18
CA ALA A 29 -17.78 9.22 -10.04
C ALA A 29 -19.02 8.78 -9.25
N ARG A 30 -18.85 8.10 -8.12
CA ARG A 30 -19.95 7.58 -7.30
C ARG A 30 -20.86 8.72 -6.79
N LYS A 31 -20.27 9.82 -6.31
CA LYS A 31 -21.02 11.01 -5.86
C LYS A 31 -21.95 11.58 -6.93
N HIS A 32 -21.51 11.59 -8.18
CA HIS A 32 -22.26 12.17 -9.28
C HIS A 32 -23.12 11.13 -10.05
N GLY A 33 -23.27 9.89 -9.53
CA GLY A 33 -23.98 8.83 -10.22
C GLY A 33 -23.36 8.49 -11.58
N GLY A 34 -22.04 8.67 -11.69
CA GLY A 34 -21.26 8.47 -12.89
C GLY A 34 -20.55 7.10 -12.91
N GLN A 35 -19.56 6.98 -13.79
CA GLN A 35 -18.80 5.74 -13.99
C GLN A 35 -17.32 5.97 -13.72
N PHE A 36 -16.68 4.95 -13.09
CA PHE A 36 -15.24 4.87 -12.88
C PHE A 36 -14.65 3.79 -13.79
N ILE A 37 -13.73 4.17 -14.65
CA ILE A 37 -13.11 3.32 -15.67
C ILE A 37 -11.69 2.94 -15.23
N LEU A 38 -11.35 1.66 -15.35
CA LEU A 38 -9.98 1.18 -15.18
C LEU A 38 -9.38 0.90 -16.55
N ARG A 39 -8.36 1.68 -16.95
CA ARG A 39 -7.61 1.48 -18.20
C ARG A 39 -6.18 1.06 -17.88
N ILE A 40 -5.63 0.14 -18.65
CA ILE A 40 -4.26 -0.32 -18.49
C ILE A 40 -3.37 0.33 -19.56
N ASP A 41 -2.44 1.17 -19.10
CA ASP A 41 -1.51 1.88 -19.99
C ASP A 41 -0.24 1.01 -20.19
N ASP A 42 -0.33 0.00 -21.05
CA ASP A 42 0.63 -1.06 -21.35
C ASP A 42 1.33 -0.90 -22.71
N THR A 43 1.55 0.34 -23.15
CA THR A 43 2.25 0.63 -24.41
C THR A 43 3.72 0.18 -24.41
N ASP A 44 4.36 0.01 -23.26
CA ASP A 44 5.72 -0.51 -23.11
C ASP A 44 5.70 -2.03 -22.94
N GLN A 45 5.73 -2.77 -24.04
CA GLN A 45 5.69 -4.23 -24.07
C GLN A 45 6.96 -4.92 -23.55
N SER A 46 8.02 -4.17 -23.18
CA SER A 46 9.21 -4.75 -22.58
C SER A 46 8.98 -5.28 -21.15
N ARG A 47 7.82 -5.03 -20.58
CA ARG A 47 7.42 -5.43 -19.23
C ARG A 47 6.39 -6.54 -19.27
N ASN A 48 6.49 -7.49 -18.35
CA ASN A 48 5.52 -8.57 -18.22
C ASN A 48 4.20 -8.01 -17.64
N VAL A 49 3.25 -7.71 -18.53
CA VAL A 49 1.98 -7.05 -18.20
C VAL A 49 1.08 -7.98 -17.37
N GLU A 50 1.07 -9.26 -17.67
CA GLU A 50 0.13 -10.23 -17.10
C GLU A 50 0.40 -10.46 -15.60
N GLU A 51 1.65 -10.64 -15.19
CA GLU A 51 2.04 -10.81 -13.78
C GLU A 51 1.86 -9.53 -12.95
N ALA A 52 1.95 -8.35 -13.58
CA ALA A 52 1.80 -7.07 -12.90
C ALA A 52 0.35 -6.61 -12.78
N LEU A 53 -0.57 -7.16 -13.58
CA LEU A 53 -1.99 -6.76 -13.61
C LEU A 53 -2.75 -7.31 -12.41
N GLN A 54 -2.59 -8.61 -12.11
CA GLN A 54 -3.38 -9.27 -11.06
C GLN A 54 -3.21 -8.62 -9.68
N PRO A 55 -2.01 -8.26 -9.21
CA PRO A 55 -1.86 -7.52 -7.95
C PRO A 55 -2.60 -6.18 -7.93
N ILE A 56 -2.70 -5.49 -9.07
CA ILE A 56 -3.45 -4.23 -9.18
C ILE A 56 -4.95 -4.49 -8.96
N LEU A 57 -5.52 -5.47 -9.64
CA LEU A 57 -6.94 -5.81 -9.55
C LEU A 57 -7.30 -6.32 -8.14
N ASP A 58 -6.48 -7.19 -7.59
CA ASP A 58 -6.68 -7.73 -6.24
C ASP A 58 -6.58 -6.66 -5.16
N GLY A 59 -5.64 -5.72 -5.30
CA GLY A 59 -5.53 -4.58 -4.40
C GLY A 59 -6.77 -3.69 -4.42
N PHE A 60 -7.34 -3.40 -5.58
CA PHE A 60 -8.60 -2.65 -5.69
C PHE A 60 -9.77 -3.41 -5.10
N ARG A 61 -9.92 -4.70 -5.38
CA ARG A 61 -10.96 -5.54 -4.79
C ARG A 61 -10.89 -5.59 -3.28
N TRP A 62 -9.67 -5.78 -2.75
CA TRP A 62 -9.46 -5.78 -1.31
C TRP A 62 -9.88 -4.46 -0.67
N LEU A 63 -9.61 -3.32 -1.32
CA LEU A 63 -10.03 -2.00 -0.86
C LEU A 63 -11.52 -1.71 -1.07
N GLY A 64 -12.26 -2.57 -1.79
CA GLY A 64 -13.66 -2.32 -2.16
C GLY A 64 -13.84 -1.24 -3.23
N ILE A 65 -12.80 -0.97 -4.01
CA ILE A 65 -12.86 -0.04 -5.15
C ILE A 65 -13.19 -0.86 -6.40
N ASP A 66 -14.45 -0.85 -6.78
CA ASP A 66 -14.95 -1.46 -8.01
C ASP A 66 -14.82 -0.51 -9.20
N TRP A 67 -14.85 -1.06 -10.42
CA TRP A 67 -14.87 -0.27 -11.65
C TRP A 67 -16.02 -0.71 -12.55
N ASP A 68 -16.58 0.25 -13.29
CA ASP A 68 -17.75 0.02 -14.13
C ASP A 68 -17.38 -0.50 -15.52
N GLU A 69 -16.21 -0.13 -16.01
CA GLU A 69 -15.63 -0.57 -17.28
C GLU A 69 -14.12 -0.80 -17.11
N GLY A 70 -13.60 -1.86 -17.72
CA GLY A 70 -12.16 -2.18 -17.62
C GLY A 70 -11.89 -3.68 -17.69
N PRO A 71 -10.65 -4.11 -17.33
CA PRO A 71 -10.29 -5.52 -17.27
C PRO A 71 -11.29 -6.34 -16.45
N GLU A 72 -11.66 -7.53 -16.95
CA GLU A 72 -12.57 -8.51 -16.34
C GLU A 72 -14.06 -8.10 -16.26
N VAL A 73 -14.37 -6.80 -16.31
CA VAL A 73 -15.76 -6.30 -16.35
C VAL A 73 -16.21 -6.03 -17.77
N ASP A 74 -15.24 -5.67 -18.65
CA ASP A 74 -15.50 -5.24 -20.03
C ASP A 74 -16.32 -3.93 -20.09
N GLY A 75 -17.04 -3.66 -21.17
CA GLY A 75 -17.88 -2.48 -21.34
C GLY A 75 -18.01 -2.04 -22.80
N PRO A 76 -18.83 -0.99 -23.08
CA PRO A 76 -19.15 -0.57 -24.44
C PRO A 76 -17.98 0.04 -25.22
N HIS A 77 -16.93 0.48 -24.53
CA HIS A 77 -15.77 1.16 -25.12
C HIS A 77 -14.52 0.26 -25.19
N ALA A 78 -14.66 -1.05 -24.98
CA ALA A 78 -13.56 -2.01 -25.06
C ALA A 78 -12.76 -1.90 -26.38
N PRO A 79 -11.47 -2.29 -26.37
CA PRO A 79 -10.69 -2.84 -25.26
C PRO A 79 -10.13 -1.74 -24.33
N TYR A 80 -9.77 -2.13 -23.09
CA TYR A 80 -9.26 -1.23 -22.03
C TYR A 80 -7.74 -1.34 -21.80
N PHE A 81 -7.05 -1.99 -22.71
CA PHE A 81 -5.58 -2.09 -22.76
C PHE A 81 -5.06 -1.25 -23.91
N GLN A 82 -4.09 -0.38 -23.66
CA GLN A 82 -3.53 0.49 -24.72
C GLN A 82 -2.88 -0.31 -25.85
N SER A 83 -2.22 -1.42 -25.53
CA SER A 83 -1.61 -2.32 -26.53
C SER A 83 -2.61 -2.86 -27.56
N GLN A 84 -3.88 -2.94 -27.21
CA GLN A 84 -4.96 -3.45 -28.08
C GLN A 84 -5.67 -2.35 -28.87
N ARG A 85 -5.25 -1.07 -28.76
CA ARG A 85 -5.90 0.10 -29.36
C ARG A 85 -5.04 0.78 -30.44
N THR A 86 -3.99 0.12 -30.89
CA THR A 86 -2.99 0.66 -31.82
C THR A 86 -3.60 1.26 -33.08
N ASP A 87 -4.62 0.63 -33.65
CA ASP A 87 -5.27 1.12 -34.88
C ASP A 87 -5.90 2.51 -34.69
N LYS A 88 -6.47 2.79 -33.50
CA LYS A 88 -7.03 4.11 -33.16
C LYS A 88 -5.94 5.17 -33.10
N TYR A 89 -4.81 4.83 -32.53
CA TYR A 89 -3.65 5.74 -32.45
C TYR A 89 -3.06 6.03 -33.82
N GLN A 90 -2.95 5.02 -34.69
CA GLN A 90 -2.50 5.19 -36.07
C GLN A 90 -3.44 6.11 -36.86
N ALA A 91 -4.75 5.94 -36.68
CA ALA A 91 -5.76 6.81 -37.32
C ALA A 91 -5.60 8.27 -36.83
N ALA A 92 -5.36 8.49 -35.54
CA ALA A 92 -5.14 9.81 -34.97
C ALA A 92 -3.85 10.46 -35.52
N VAL A 93 -2.75 9.72 -35.58
CA VAL A 93 -1.48 10.20 -36.21
C VAL A 93 -1.73 10.62 -37.65
N LYS A 94 -2.40 9.78 -38.44
CA LYS A 94 -2.70 10.10 -39.85
C LYS A 94 -3.53 11.38 -39.98
N LYS A 95 -4.55 11.56 -39.12
CA LYS A 95 -5.38 12.78 -39.09
C LYS A 95 -4.55 14.01 -38.77
N MET A 96 -3.64 13.93 -37.74
CA MET A 96 -2.79 15.04 -37.35
C MET A 96 -1.73 15.40 -38.42
N LEU A 97 -1.18 14.42 -39.13
CA LEU A 97 -0.32 14.66 -40.27
C LEU A 97 -1.07 15.35 -41.44
N THR A 98 -2.31 14.93 -41.69
CA THR A 98 -3.14 15.49 -42.76
C THR A 98 -3.56 16.94 -42.52
N ASN A 99 -3.89 17.29 -41.26
CA ASN A 99 -4.29 18.66 -40.89
C ASN A 99 -3.11 19.57 -40.51
N GLY A 100 -1.87 19.04 -40.58
CA GLY A 100 -0.64 19.81 -40.34
C GLY A 100 -0.33 20.13 -38.88
N THR A 101 -1.00 19.48 -37.91
CA THR A 101 -0.73 19.63 -36.47
C THR A 101 0.33 18.67 -35.95
N ALA A 102 0.76 17.74 -36.82
CA ALA A 102 1.94 16.89 -36.62
C ALA A 102 2.76 16.84 -37.92
N TYR A 103 4.01 16.43 -37.83
CA TYR A 103 4.92 16.32 -38.98
C TYR A 103 5.88 15.15 -38.81
N LYS A 104 6.42 14.70 -39.95
CA LYS A 104 7.54 13.75 -40.00
C LYS A 104 8.85 14.47 -39.75
N ASP A 105 9.58 14.01 -38.77
CA ASP A 105 10.88 14.54 -38.34
C ASP A 105 11.97 13.49 -38.56
N TYR A 106 13.00 13.85 -39.28
CA TYR A 106 14.12 13.00 -39.70
C TYR A 106 15.39 13.28 -38.91
N SER A 107 15.33 14.01 -37.78
CA SER A 107 16.48 14.32 -36.93
C SER A 107 17.11 13.05 -36.34
N ARG A 108 18.44 13.08 -36.21
CA ARG A 108 19.20 12.09 -35.46
C ARG A 108 19.38 12.54 -34.01
N THR A 109 19.65 11.59 -33.13
CA THR A 109 19.77 11.85 -31.69
C THR A 109 20.90 12.81 -31.37
N ASP A 110 22.03 12.69 -32.07
CA ASP A 110 23.21 13.56 -31.93
C ASP A 110 22.93 15.01 -32.36
N GLU A 111 22.13 15.20 -33.40
CA GLU A 111 21.73 16.55 -33.88
C GLU A 111 20.84 17.24 -32.84
N ILE A 112 19.87 16.53 -32.28
CA ILE A 112 18.99 17.06 -31.19
C ILE A 112 19.82 17.37 -29.95
N GLN A 113 20.79 16.52 -29.61
CA GLN A 113 21.67 16.72 -28.47
C GLN A 113 22.55 17.97 -28.67
N ALA A 114 23.10 18.18 -29.87
CA ALA A 114 23.85 19.37 -30.20
C ALA A 114 23.04 20.66 -30.07
N GLU A 115 21.75 20.65 -30.51
CA GLU A 115 20.87 21.80 -30.33
C GLU A 115 20.60 22.09 -28.84
N ARG A 116 20.45 21.04 -28.00
CA ARG A 116 20.26 21.18 -26.55
C ARG A 116 21.49 21.77 -25.87
N GLU A 117 22.67 21.28 -26.22
CA GLU A 117 23.95 21.79 -25.70
C GLU A 117 24.17 23.24 -26.07
N ALA A 118 23.88 23.62 -27.33
CA ALA A 118 23.94 25.01 -27.79
C ALA A 118 22.99 25.90 -26.98
N ALA A 119 21.72 25.47 -26.78
CA ALA A 119 20.77 26.22 -25.99
C ALA A 119 21.22 26.38 -24.52
N GLN A 120 21.83 25.35 -23.95
CA GLN A 120 22.36 25.38 -22.59
C GLN A 120 23.55 26.32 -22.46
N ALA A 121 24.46 26.30 -23.43
CA ALA A 121 25.62 27.22 -23.51
C ALA A 121 25.17 28.70 -23.57
N GLU A 122 24.10 28.97 -24.32
CA GLU A 122 23.48 30.27 -24.46
C GLU A 122 22.54 30.64 -23.29
N LYS A 123 22.35 29.75 -22.31
CA LYS A 123 21.44 29.92 -21.17
C LYS A 123 20.00 30.23 -21.57
N ARG A 124 19.54 29.73 -22.71
CA ARG A 124 18.14 29.84 -23.17
C ARG A 124 17.40 28.53 -23.00
N THR A 125 16.08 28.61 -22.92
CA THR A 125 15.23 27.42 -22.96
C THR A 125 15.41 26.71 -24.31
N PHE A 126 15.62 25.40 -24.26
CA PHE A 126 15.66 24.60 -25.48
C PHE A 126 14.28 24.55 -26.12
N VAL A 127 14.20 24.92 -27.38
CA VAL A 127 13.02 24.72 -28.25
C VAL A 127 13.52 24.10 -29.54
N TYR A 128 12.92 22.97 -29.92
CA TYR A 128 13.34 22.23 -31.10
C TYR A 128 13.18 23.05 -32.37
N SER A 129 14.23 23.11 -33.18
CA SER A 129 14.35 24.03 -34.35
C SER A 129 13.45 23.66 -35.53
N ARG A 130 13.03 22.39 -35.63
CA ARG A 130 12.33 21.79 -36.80
C ARG A 130 13.21 21.70 -38.05
N SER A 131 14.53 21.76 -37.92
CA SER A 131 15.47 21.75 -39.05
C SER A 131 15.34 20.49 -39.93
N TRP A 132 14.86 19.40 -39.35
CA TRP A 132 14.70 18.11 -40.03
C TRP A 132 13.22 17.74 -40.28
N MET A 133 12.33 18.72 -40.23
CA MET A 133 10.95 18.59 -40.60
C MET A 133 10.84 18.49 -42.14
N ALA A 134 10.25 17.42 -42.65
CA ALA A 134 9.90 17.33 -44.06
C ALA A 134 8.63 18.14 -44.32
N GLU A 135 8.74 19.21 -45.10
CA GLU A 135 7.59 20.04 -45.49
C GLU A 135 6.89 19.50 -46.76
N THR A 136 7.64 18.75 -47.58
CA THR A 136 7.13 18.14 -48.80
C THR A 136 7.50 16.66 -48.89
N GLY A 137 6.80 15.91 -49.78
CA GLY A 137 7.15 14.52 -50.07
C GLY A 137 8.58 14.39 -50.64
N GLU A 138 9.00 15.32 -51.50
CA GLU A 138 10.34 15.32 -52.09
C GLU A 138 11.44 15.47 -51.02
N GLN A 139 11.21 16.28 -50.00
CA GLN A 139 12.12 16.40 -48.86
C GLN A 139 12.16 15.12 -48.02
N ALA A 140 11.00 14.49 -47.79
CA ALA A 140 10.95 13.23 -47.11
C ALA A 140 11.74 12.14 -47.84
N ASP A 141 11.56 12.03 -49.17
CA ASP A 141 12.28 11.08 -50.02
C ASP A 141 13.80 11.35 -50.00
N ALA A 142 14.21 12.61 -49.99
CA ALA A 142 15.64 12.99 -49.90
C ALA A 142 16.24 12.56 -48.54
N PHE A 143 15.56 12.79 -47.44
CA PHE A 143 16.01 12.36 -46.10
C PHE A 143 16.07 10.82 -46.00
N GLU A 144 15.08 10.12 -46.55
CA GLU A 144 15.07 8.65 -46.59
C GLU A 144 16.22 8.10 -47.45
N ALA A 145 16.55 8.75 -48.58
CA ALA A 145 17.72 8.41 -49.40
C ALA A 145 19.07 8.60 -48.68
N GLU A 146 19.15 9.50 -47.70
CA GLU A 146 20.27 9.64 -46.76
C GLU A 146 20.31 8.57 -45.65
N GLY A 147 19.39 7.62 -45.66
CA GLY A 147 19.25 6.58 -44.65
C GLY A 147 18.71 7.08 -43.33
N ARG A 148 17.96 8.18 -43.31
CA ARG A 148 17.27 8.70 -42.13
C ARG A 148 15.90 8.02 -41.98
N THR A 149 15.50 7.85 -40.73
CA THR A 149 14.18 7.31 -40.39
C THR A 149 13.32 8.39 -39.74
N ALA A 150 12.06 8.47 -40.10
CA ALA A 150 11.15 9.46 -39.57
C ALA A 150 10.53 9.02 -38.21
N VAL A 151 10.41 9.97 -37.29
CA VAL A 151 9.45 9.93 -36.19
C VAL A 151 8.34 10.94 -36.47
N VAL A 152 7.20 10.81 -35.80
CA VAL A 152 6.14 11.84 -35.89
C VAL A 152 6.17 12.69 -34.62
N ARG A 153 6.26 14.02 -34.82
CA ARG A 153 6.22 15.02 -33.75
C ARG A 153 4.98 15.90 -33.83
N LEU A 154 4.56 16.39 -32.65
CA LEU A 154 3.60 17.49 -32.58
C LEU A 154 4.21 18.75 -33.22
N LYS A 155 3.40 19.52 -33.92
CA LYS A 155 3.78 20.85 -34.43
C LYS A 155 3.19 21.92 -33.50
N MET A 156 3.80 22.06 -32.30
CA MET A 156 3.32 22.99 -31.28
C MET A 156 3.27 24.42 -31.78
N PRO A 157 2.26 25.22 -31.38
CA PRO A 157 2.23 26.65 -31.65
C PRO A 157 3.49 27.35 -31.08
N ARG A 158 3.88 28.46 -31.69
CA ARG A 158 5.05 29.26 -31.22
C ARG A 158 4.63 30.60 -30.62
N GLU A 159 3.33 30.91 -30.64
CA GLU A 159 2.76 32.16 -30.13
C GLU A 159 1.49 31.86 -29.34
N GLY A 160 1.16 32.74 -28.40
CA GLY A 160 -0.02 32.60 -27.55
C GLY A 160 0.20 31.72 -26.33
N THR A 161 -0.87 31.47 -25.62
CA THR A 161 -0.87 30.74 -24.34
C THR A 161 -1.93 29.65 -24.32
N CYS A 162 -1.73 28.64 -23.48
CA CYS A 162 -2.71 27.64 -23.11
C CYS A 162 -3.18 27.90 -21.68
N LEU A 163 -4.43 28.28 -21.51
CA LEU A 163 -5.06 28.44 -20.20
C LEU A 163 -5.76 27.14 -19.80
N ILE A 164 -5.41 26.62 -18.63
CA ILE A 164 -6.01 25.43 -18.04
C ILE A 164 -6.78 25.85 -16.80
N SER A 165 -8.10 25.75 -16.83
CA SER A 165 -8.95 25.95 -15.64
C SER A 165 -9.00 24.64 -14.86
N ASP A 166 -8.07 24.47 -13.92
CA ASP A 166 -7.95 23.26 -13.11
C ASP A 166 -8.85 23.34 -11.87
N LEU A 167 -9.65 22.29 -11.63
CA LEU A 167 -10.62 22.25 -10.52
C LEU A 167 -9.99 22.34 -9.13
N ILE A 168 -8.68 22.02 -9.01
CA ILE A 168 -7.96 22.08 -7.73
C ILE A 168 -6.97 23.24 -7.71
N ARG A 169 -6.18 23.41 -8.79
CA ARG A 169 -5.10 24.41 -8.86
C ARG A 169 -5.62 25.80 -9.19
N GLY A 170 -6.81 25.90 -9.79
CA GLY A 170 -7.31 27.12 -10.41
C GLY A 170 -6.74 27.32 -11.80
N ASP A 171 -6.74 28.55 -12.28
CA ASP A 171 -6.24 28.88 -13.61
C ASP A 171 -4.71 28.80 -13.65
N VAL A 172 -4.20 28.00 -14.58
CA VAL A 172 -2.75 27.81 -14.85
C VAL A 172 -2.51 28.10 -16.32
N GLU A 173 -1.59 29.01 -16.60
CA GLU A 173 -1.25 29.46 -17.95
C GLU A 173 0.13 28.93 -18.38
N PHE A 174 0.23 28.46 -19.61
CA PHE A 174 1.46 27.98 -20.25
C PHE A 174 1.69 28.72 -21.56
N GLU A 175 2.91 29.19 -21.79
CA GLU A 175 3.30 29.80 -23.06
C GLU A 175 3.57 28.71 -24.10
N TRP A 176 2.87 28.75 -25.23
CA TRP A 176 3.08 27.78 -26.31
C TRP A 176 4.52 27.79 -26.85
N ALA A 177 5.18 28.95 -26.85
CA ALA A 177 6.55 29.11 -27.30
C ALA A 177 7.56 28.24 -26.53
N LEU A 178 7.25 27.89 -25.27
CA LEU A 178 8.11 27.05 -24.41
C LEU A 178 7.81 25.55 -24.54
N GLU A 179 6.71 25.20 -25.19
CA GLU A 179 6.31 23.80 -25.36
C GLU A 179 7.13 23.11 -26.47
N GLN A 180 7.57 21.88 -26.15
CA GLN A 180 8.39 21.09 -27.07
C GLN A 180 7.52 20.34 -28.08
N ASP A 181 8.03 20.23 -29.31
CA ASP A 181 7.50 19.34 -30.34
C ASP A 181 7.79 17.87 -29.96
N MET A 182 6.97 17.32 -29.05
CA MET A 182 7.17 15.96 -28.56
C MET A 182 6.93 14.92 -29.63
N VAL A 183 7.71 13.85 -29.60
CA VAL A 183 7.45 12.66 -30.42
C VAL A 183 6.16 12.02 -29.95
N ILE A 184 5.23 11.77 -30.86
CA ILE A 184 3.96 11.05 -30.60
C ILE A 184 3.95 9.66 -31.21
N GLN A 185 4.83 9.41 -32.22
CA GLN A 185 5.01 8.09 -32.82
C GLN A 185 6.49 7.86 -33.13
N LYS A 186 7.01 6.72 -32.74
CA LYS A 186 8.38 6.27 -33.07
C LYS A 186 8.50 5.84 -34.53
N ALA A 187 9.73 5.64 -35.01
CA ALA A 187 10.01 5.17 -36.36
C ALA A 187 9.48 3.76 -36.66
N ASP A 188 9.34 2.93 -35.64
CA ASP A 188 8.74 1.60 -35.74
C ASP A 188 7.19 1.61 -35.77
N GLY A 189 6.59 2.80 -35.72
CA GLY A 189 5.15 2.98 -35.69
C GLY A 189 4.52 2.96 -34.29
N THR A 190 5.28 2.69 -33.23
CA THR A 190 4.78 2.69 -31.84
C THR A 190 4.35 4.09 -31.42
N CYS A 191 3.09 4.25 -31.02
CA CYS A 191 2.57 5.50 -30.49
C CYS A 191 2.91 5.68 -29.00
N LEU A 192 3.12 6.92 -28.59
CA LEU A 192 3.60 7.25 -27.25
C LEU A 192 2.49 7.80 -26.37
N TYR A 193 2.77 7.83 -25.05
CA TYR A 193 1.86 8.16 -23.96
C TYR A 193 0.97 9.37 -24.23
N HIS A 194 1.51 10.51 -24.68
CA HIS A 194 0.70 11.73 -24.86
C HIS A 194 -0.44 11.55 -25.85
N LEU A 195 -0.18 10.91 -26.98
CA LEU A 195 -1.19 10.63 -27.98
C LEU A 195 -2.17 9.55 -27.51
N ALA A 196 -1.65 8.41 -27.04
CA ALA A 196 -2.46 7.29 -26.62
C ALA A 196 -3.43 7.70 -25.49
N SER A 197 -2.94 8.42 -24.48
CA SER A 197 -3.76 8.87 -23.36
C SER A 197 -4.92 9.79 -23.81
N VAL A 198 -4.68 10.72 -24.73
CA VAL A 198 -5.72 11.64 -25.22
C VAL A 198 -6.74 10.93 -26.08
N VAL A 199 -6.29 10.07 -26.99
CA VAL A 199 -7.19 9.28 -27.84
C VAL A 199 -8.07 8.39 -27.00
N ASP A 200 -7.51 7.74 -26.00
CA ASP A 200 -8.26 6.87 -25.11
C ASP A 200 -9.24 7.66 -24.24
N ASP A 201 -8.83 8.77 -23.63
CA ASP A 201 -9.71 9.59 -22.81
C ASP A 201 -10.93 10.07 -23.64
N ALA A 202 -10.73 10.44 -24.90
CA ALA A 202 -11.82 10.82 -25.80
C ALA A 202 -12.73 9.63 -26.19
N GLU A 203 -12.13 8.51 -26.61
CA GLU A 203 -12.85 7.31 -27.04
C GLU A 203 -13.61 6.59 -25.89
N LEU A 204 -13.11 6.73 -24.65
CA LEU A 204 -13.77 6.26 -23.44
C LEU A 204 -14.75 7.29 -22.86
N GLU A 205 -14.97 8.40 -23.56
CA GLU A 205 -15.85 9.50 -23.15
C GLU A 205 -15.54 10.05 -21.74
N ILE A 206 -14.24 10.14 -21.39
CA ILE A 206 -13.81 10.66 -20.09
C ILE A 206 -14.14 12.14 -19.99
N THR A 207 -14.92 12.49 -18.97
CA THR A 207 -15.35 13.88 -18.72
C THR A 207 -14.45 14.62 -17.76
N HIS A 208 -13.77 13.88 -16.86
CA HIS A 208 -12.88 14.45 -15.83
C HIS A 208 -11.58 13.67 -15.74
N VAL A 209 -10.47 14.37 -15.90
CA VAL A 209 -9.10 13.85 -15.77
C VAL A 209 -8.57 14.27 -14.41
N ILE A 210 -8.83 13.43 -13.41
CA ILE A 210 -8.31 13.61 -12.03
C ILE A 210 -7.03 12.80 -11.92
N ARG A 211 -5.87 13.45 -11.71
CA ARG A 211 -4.56 12.78 -11.73
C ARG A 211 -3.52 13.52 -10.88
N ALA A 212 -2.35 12.91 -10.69
CA ALA A 212 -1.27 13.53 -9.93
C ALA A 212 -0.73 14.80 -10.62
N GLU A 213 -0.37 15.80 -9.81
CA GLU A 213 0.13 17.13 -10.27
C GLU A 213 1.39 17.07 -11.13
N GLU A 214 2.17 16.00 -11.07
CA GLU A 214 3.33 15.79 -11.93
C GLU A 214 2.98 15.75 -13.42
N HIS A 215 1.71 15.49 -13.73
CA HIS A 215 1.19 15.50 -15.09
C HIS A 215 0.67 16.87 -15.54
N LEU A 216 0.68 17.88 -14.67
CA LEU A 216 0.20 19.23 -15.04
C LEU A 216 0.98 19.80 -16.22
N SER A 217 2.29 19.65 -16.24
CA SER A 217 3.14 20.08 -17.37
C SER A 217 2.93 19.29 -18.68
N ASN A 218 2.21 18.17 -18.63
CA ASN A 218 1.83 17.41 -19.82
C ASN A 218 0.54 17.95 -20.47
N THR A 219 -0.27 18.64 -19.67
CA THR A 219 -1.63 19.05 -20.04
C THR A 219 -1.69 19.94 -21.27
N PRO A 220 -0.80 20.94 -21.48
CA PRO A 220 -0.85 21.76 -22.68
C PRO A 220 -0.73 20.94 -23.98
N ARG A 221 0.19 19.96 -24.00
CA ARG A 221 0.40 19.09 -25.17
C ARG A 221 -0.81 18.20 -25.42
N GLN A 222 -1.44 17.71 -24.35
CA GLN A 222 -2.63 16.88 -24.45
C GLN A 222 -3.85 17.67 -24.90
N ILE A 223 -4.02 18.92 -24.46
CA ILE A 223 -5.02 19.85 -24.97
C ILE A 223 -4.79 20.09 -26.47
N PHE A 224 -3.54 20.39 -26.89
CA PHE A 224 -3.22 20.59 -28.29
C PHE A 224 -3.54 19.36 -29.16
N ILE A 225 -3.28 18.15 -28.66
CA ILE A 225 -3.63 16.90 -29.35
C ILE A 225 -5.16 16.78 -29.48
N ALA A 226 -5.90 17.00 -28.39
CA ALA A 226 -7.36 16.88 -28.38
C ALA A 226 -8.00 17.87 -29.36
N GLU A 227 -7.62 19.15 -29.32
CA GLU A 227 -8.08 20.18 -30.24
C GLU A 227 -7.73 19.86 -31.70
N SER A 228 -6.50 19.37 -31.96
CA SER A 228 -6.05 18.96 -33.29
C SER A 228 -6.88 17.82 -33.86
N LEU A 229 -7.40 16.94 -33.00
CA LEU A 229 -8.27 15.83 -33.36
C LEU A 229 -9.75 16.19 -33.32
N GLY A 230 -10.12 17.41 -32.87
CA GLY A 230 -11.50 17.85 -32.72
C GLY A 230 -12.25 17.12 -31.62
N TYR A 231 -11.55 16.68 -30.57
CA TYR A 231 -12.16 16.06 -29.39
C TYR A 231 -12.63 17.12 -28.39
N GLU A 232 -13.68 16.82 -27.64
CA GLU A 232 -14.09 17.64 -26.50
C GLU A 232 -13.04 17.51 -25.39
N LEU A 233 -12.73 18.65 -24.75
CA LEU A 233 -11.77 18.67 -23.64
C LEU A 233 -12.45 18.21 -22.35
N PRO A 234 -11.84 17.28 -21.60
CA PRO A 234 -12.30 16.94 -20.27
C PRO A 234 -11.98 18.08 -19.29
N GLN A 235 -12.64 18.11 -18.16
CA GLN A 235 -12.23 18.96 -17.02
C GLN A 235 -11.00 18.34 -16.35
N TYR A 236 -10.02 19.17 -15.99
CA TYR A 236 -8.78 18.71 -15.35
C TYR A 236 -8.78 18.99 -13.85
N ALA A 237 -8.23 18.07 -13.08
CA ALA A 237 -7.99 18.22 -11.66
C ALA A 237 -6.64 17.58 -11.29
N HIS A 238 -5.67 18.38 -10.90
CA HIS A 238 -4.32 17.90 -10.56
C HIS A 238 -4.12 17.85 -9.06
N LEU A 239 -4.15 16.60 -8.54
CA LEU A 239 -3.97 16.28 -7.13
C LEU A 239 -2.51 16.47 -6.70
N PRO A 240 -2.23 17.07 -5.54
CA PRO A 240 -0.89 17.05 -4.97
C PRO A 240 -0.46 15.60 -4.71
N TYR A 241 0.83 15.33 -4.86
CA TYR A 241 1.36 13.99 -4.56
C TYR A 241 1.33 13.69 -3.05
N VAL A 242 1.43 12.41 -2.72
CA VAL A 242 1.70 11.97 -1.35
C VAL A 242 3.17 12.18 -1.06
N ALA A 243 3.48 12.91 0.00
CA ALA A 243 4.84 13.19 0.41
C ALA A 243 5.41 12.08 1.31
N GLU A 244 6.73 11.94 1.31
CA GLU A 244 7.45 11.02 2.18
C GLU A 244 7.32 11.44 3.66
N PRO A 245 7.46 10.51 4.61
CA PRO A 245 7.34 10.81 6.04
C PRO A 245 8.25 11.97 6.48
N GLY A 246 7.66 12.98 7.11
CA GLY A 246 8.37 14.14 7.66
C GLY A 246 9.00 15.07 6.62
N SER A 247 8.60 15.00 5.35
CA SER A 247 9.18 15.79 4.25
C SER A 247 8.10 16.25 3.28
N LYS A 248 8.49 17.18 2.38
CA LYS A 248 7.65 17.63 1.26
C LYS A 248 8.01 16.93 -0.06
N ASN A 249 8.96 15.99 -0.06
CA ASN A 249 9.32 15.28 -1.28
C ASN A 249 8.32 14.17 -1.58
N LYS A 250 8.16 13.83 -2.86
CA LYS A 250 7.26 12.76 -3.30
C LYS A 250 7.67 11.40 -2.72
N LEU A 251 6.70 10.68 -2.17
CA LEU A 251 6.83 9.29 -1.72
C LEU A 251 7.19 8.37 -2.90
N SER A 252 8.17 7.49 -2.72
CA SER A 252 8.69 6.64 -3.79
C SER A 252 9.21 5.31 -3.26
N LYS A 253 8.85 4.19 -3.91
CA LYS A 253 9.35 2.85 -3.59
C LYS A 253 10.89 2.76 -3.56
N ARG A 254 11.58 3.51 -4.44
CA ARG A 254 13.05 3.49 -4.53
C ARG A 254 13.78 4.09 -3.33
N LYS A 255 13.05 4.70 -2.40
CA LYS A 255 13.62 5.41 -1.24
C LYS A 255 13.36 4.71 0.09
N ILE A 256 12.91 3.46 0.08
CA ILE A 256 12.62 2.67 1.30
C ILE A 256 13.81 2.70 2.28
N PRO A 257 15.07 2.49 1.87
CA PRO A 257 16.21 2.55 2.81
C PRO A 257 16.36 3.92 3.52
N LYS A 258 15.90 5.00 2.87
CA LYS A 258 15.83 6.32 3.52
C LYS A 258 14.71 6.39 4.56
N TYR A 259 13.54 5.83 4.24
CA TYR A 259 12.37 5.87 5.11
C TYR A 259 12.54 5.02 6.37
N LEU A 260 13.29 3.92 6.31
CA LEU A 260 13.66 3.09 7.45
C LEU A 260 14.51 3.83 8.52
N LYS A 261 15.00 5.05 8.20
CA LYS A 261 15.62 5.95 9.18
C LYS A 261 14.59 6.75 9.99
N ASN A 262 13.35 6.84 9.51
CA ASN A 262 12.24 7.41 10.25
C ASN A 262 11.72 6.37 11.24
N HIS A 263 11.64 6.72 12.53
CA HIS A 263 11.26 5.80 13.61
C HIS A 263 9.90 5.13 13.37
N ASP A 264 8.88 5.91 13.00
CA ASP A 264 7.51 5.42 12.89
C ASP A 264 7.33 4.55 11.64
N PHE A 265 7.97 4.94 10.53
CA PHE A 265 7.99 4.11 9.32
C PHE A 265 8.71 2.78 9.57
N LYS A 266 9.87 2.83 10.24
CA LYS A 266 10.61 1.61 10.60
C LYS A 266 9.80 0.71 11.51
N LYS A 267 9.14 1.27 12.52
CA LYS A 267 8.29 0.51 13.45
C LYS A 267 7.18 -0.26 12.71
N LEU A 268 6.49 0.41 11.76
CA LEU A 268 5.47 -0.24 10.95
C LEU A 268 6.07 -1.32 10.04
N TYR A 269 7.23 -1.05 9.42
CA TYR A 269 7.93 -2.02 8.58
C TYR A 269 8.36 -3.26 9.36
N ASP A 270 9.07 -3.07 10.50
CA ASP A 270 9.56 -4.15 11.35
C ASP A 270 8.39 -5.01 11.88
N HIS A 271 7.27 -4.38 12.23
CA HIS A 271 6.05 -5.08 12.66
C HIS A 271 5.51 -5.98 11.54
N GLY A 272 5.40 -5.44 10.33
CA GLY A 272 4.97 -6.23 9.18
C GLY A 272 5.93 -7.36 8.83
N GLU A 273 7.24 -7.10 8.89
CA GLU A 273 8.28 -8.10 8.64
C GLU A 273 8.20 -9.28 9.63
N GLN A 274 7.95 -9.01 10.91
CA GLN A 274 7.74 -10.06 11.92
C GLN A 274 6.55 -10.96 11.58
N ILE A 275 5.41 -10.38 11.21
CA ILE A 275 4.21 -11.14 10.83
C ILE A 275 4.49 -11.97 9.56
N ALA A 276 5.03 -11.34 8.52
CA ALA A 276 5.30 -11.99 7.24
C ALA A 276 6.31 -13.15 7.36
N THR A 277 7.38 -12.96 8.15
CA THR A 277 8.37 -14.00 8.43
C THR A 277 7.74 -15.23 9.12
N ARG A 278 6.83 -15.00 10.07
CA ARG A 278 6.13 -16.09 10.77
C ARG A 278 5.12 -16.82 9.87
N CYS A 279 4.64 -16.18 8.83
CA CYS A 279 3.79 -16.77 7.80
C CYS A 279 4.59 -17.37 6.62
N ASP A 280 5.91 -17.51 6.75
CA ASP A 280 6.82 -18.03 5.71
C ASP A 280 6.67 -17.31 4.35
N ARG A 281 6.42 -15.98 4.39
CA ARG A 281 6.30 -15.17 3.18
C ARG A 281 7.67 -14.69 2.70
N GLU A 282 7.85 -14.71 1.39
CA GLU A 282 9.05 -14.13 0.77
C GLU A 282 9.04 -12.60 0.93
N LEU A 283 10.10 -12.07 1.54
CA LEU A 283 10.29 -10.65 1.78
C LEU A 283 11.21 -10.05 0.71
N SER A 284 10.72 -9.04 0.02
CA SER A 284 11.47 -8.23 -0.94
C SER A 284 11.15 -6.75 -0.74
N GLU A 285 12.13 -5.88 -0.75
CA GLU A 285 11.92 -4.43 -0.66
C GLU A 285 10.96 -3.90 -1.75
N ASP A 286 10.91 -4.55 -2.91
CA ASP A 286 10.04 -4.16 -4.02
C ASP A 286 8.58 -4.59 -3.83
N THR A 287 8.34 -5.70 -3.12
CA THR A 287 7.03 -6.33 -2.98
C THR A 287 6.43 -6.22 -1.59
N PHE A 288 7.25 -5.97 -0.56
CA PHE A 288 6.82 -5.89 0.83
C PHE A 288 7.36 -4.64 1.52
N ASN A 289 6.60 -3.57 1.48
CA ASN A 289 6.93 -2.31 2.18
C ASN A 289 5.69 -1.42 2.36
N PRO A 290 5.65 -0.51 3.35
CA PRO A 290 4.49 0.34 3.65
C PRO A 290 4.09 1.35 2.56
N VAL A 291 4.77 1.40 1.44
CA VAL A 291 4.42 2.27 0.31
C VAL A 291 3.46 1.57 -0.67
N ILE A 292 3.29 0.25 -0.55
CA ILE A 292 2.40 -0.56 -1.38
C ILE A 292 1.20 -1.09 -0.57
N VAL A 293 0.08 -1.31 -1.27
CA VAL A 293 -1.18 -1.72 -0.63
C VAL A 293 -1.13 -3.15 -0.11
N ASP A 294 -0.47 -4.05 -0.84
CA ASP A 294 -0.35 -5.45 -0.48
C ASP A 294 0.28 -5.66 0.90
N PHE A 295 1.24 -4.82 1.28
CA PHE A 295 1.83 -4.82 2.62
C PHE A 295 0.74 -4.81 3.71
N TYR A 296 -0.24 -3.92 3.59
CA TYR A 296 -1.31 -3.78 4.59
C TYR A 296 -2.25 -4.97 4.60
N ARG A 297 -2.64 -5.46 3.42
CA ARG A 297 -3.44 -6.67 3.28
C ARG A 297 -2.75 -7.87 3.93
N ASP A 298 -1.47 -8.01 3.66
CA ASP A 298 -0.68 -9.17 4.05
C ASP A 298 -0.41 -9.26 5.55
N ILE A 299 -0.39 -8.14 6.26
CA ILE A 299 -0.23 -8.12 7.72
C ILE A 299 -1.55 -8.01 8.48
N GLY A 300 -2.68 -7.89 7.78
CA GLY A 300 -4.01 -7.93 8.38
C GLY A 300 -4.63 -6.59 8.74
N PHE A 301 -4.28 -5.53 8.02
CA PHE A 301 -5.06 -4.28 8.06
C PHE A 301 -6.46 -4.50 7.50
N LEU A 302 -7.40 -3.74 8.03
CA LEU A 302 -8.76 -3.67 7.51
C LEU A 302 -8.82 -2.70 6.31
N PRO A 303 -9.47 -3.07 5.20
CA PRO A 303 -9.59 -2.22 4.02
C PRO A 303 -10.16 -0.84 4.34
N HIS A 304 -11.18 -0.78 5.20
CA HIS A 304 -11.84 0.46 5.59
C HIS A 304 -10.90 1.44 6.31
N ALA A 305 -10.00 0.94 7.16
CA ALA A 305 -8.99 1.77 7.83
C ALA A 305 -8.05 2.43 6.83
N VAL A 306 -7.61 1.67 5.82
CA VAL A 306 -6.72 2.18 4.76
C VAL A 306 -7.44 3.21 3.89
N ILE A 307 -8.68 2.94 3.47
CA ILE A 307 -9.47 3.88 2.65
C ILE A 307 -9.77 5.17 3.41
N ASN A 308 -10.18 5.08 4.67
CA ASN A 308 -10.46 6.26 5.48
C ASN A 308 -9.21 7.14 5.69
N TYR A 309 -8.07 6.49 5.90
CA TYR A 309 -6.78 7.20 5.93
C TYR A 309 -6.45 7.88 4.59
N LEU A 310 -6.65 7.17 3.45
CA LEU A 310 -6.38 7.70 2.12
C LEU A 310 -7.29 8.87 1.76
N LEU A 311 -8.55 8.86 2.21
CA LEU A 311 -9.46 10.00 2.07
C LEU A 311 -8.84 11.25 2.69
N LEU A 312 -8.41 11.15 3.95
CA LEU A 312 -7.89 12.26 4.73
C LEU A 312 -6.44 12.65 4.36
N LEU A 313 -5.80 11.90 3.48
CA LEU A 313 -4.47 12.21 3.01
C LEU A 313 -4.52 13.33 1.94
N GLY A 314 -4.74 14.55 2.40
CA GLY A 314 -4.85 15.76 1.58
C GLY A 314 -6.28 16.13 1.20
N TRP A 315 -7.29 15.64 1.92
CA TRP A 315 -8.67 16.09 1.87
C TRP A 315 -9.24 16.18 3.29
N SER A 316 -10.19 17.09 3.51
CA SER A 316 -10.87 17.23 4.80
C SER A 316 -12.27 17.78 4.59
N LEU A 317 -13.23 17.29 5.38
CA LEU A 317 -14.59 17.80 5.39
C LEU A 317 -14.67 19.16 6.12
N ASP A 318 -14.15 19.22 7.34
CA ASP A 318 -14.29 20.36 8.25
C ASP A 318 -13.04 20.60 9.13
N GLY A 319 -12.02 19.74 9.04
CA GLY A 319 -10.79 19.77 9.84
C GLY A 319 -10.85 18.99 11.14
N GLU A 320 -12.01 18.48 11.55
CA GLU A 320 -12.23 17.75 12.81
C GLU A 320 -12.70 16.31 12.57
N THR A 321 -13.61 16.09 11.60
CA THR A 321 -14.14 14.76 11.30
C THR A 321 -13.09 13.88 10.64
N GLU A 322 -12.80 12.75 11.29
CA GLU A 322 -11.79 11.80 10.81
C GLU A 322 -12.34 10.42 10.46
N GLU A 323 -13.56 10.10 10.83
CA GLU A 323 -14.16 8.78 10.58
C GLU A 323 -15.40 8.93 9.70
N PHE A 324 -15.45 8.13 8.64
CA PHE A 324 -16.51 8.15 7.65
C PHE A 324 -16.86 6.72 7.23
N THR A 325 -18.13 6.43 7.08
CA THR A 325 -18.59 5.27 6.30
C THR A 325 -18.34 5.52 4.80
N ILE A 326 -18.40 4.48 3.98
CA ILE A 326 -18.24 4.62 2.53
C ILE A 326 -19.29 5.56 1.93
N GLU A 327 -20.54 5.47 2.39
CA GLU A 327 -21.64 6.32 1.97
C GLU A 327 -21.42 7.80 2.34
N GLU A 328 -20.90 8.04 3.53
CA GLU A 328 -20.52 9.39 3.97
C GLU A 328 -19.34 9.93 3.16
N MET A 329 -18.32 9.10 2.87
CA MET A 329 -17.21 9.47 1.99
C MET A 329 -17.71 9.91 0.61
N ILE A 330 -18.57 9.10 -0.02
CA ILE A 330 -19.17 9.40 -1.33
C ILE A 330 -19.95 10.71 -1.28
N THR A 331 -20.78 10.88 -0.26
CA THR A 331 -21.66 12.06 -0.15
C THR A 331 -20.86 13.34 0.14
N ALA A 332 -19.86 13.26 1.01
CA ALA A 332 -19.07 14.41 1.47
C ALA A 332 -17.99 14.83 0.47
N PHE A 333 -17.41 13.86 -0.29
CA PHE A 333 -16.26 14.13 -1.14
C PHE A 333 -16.48 15.28 -2.13
N SER A 334 -15.51 16.16 -2.28
CA SER A 334 -15.49 17.17 -3.34
C SER A 334 -14.05 17.57 -3.68
N LEU A 335 -13.81 17.97 -4.94
CA LEU A 335 -12.48 18.37 -5.41
C LEU A 335 -12.07 19.74 -4.83
N GLU A 336 -13.02 20.61 -4.52
CA GLU A 336 -12.78 21.94 -3.94
C GLU A 336 -12.19 21.85 -2.53
N ARG A 337 -12.42 20.74 -1.84
CA ARG A 337 -11.88 20.47 -0.49
C ARG A 337 -10.51 19.79 -0.51
N VAL A 338 -9.98 19.48 -1.69
CA VAL A 338 -8.62 18.93 -1.80
C VAL A 338 -7.60 20.01 -1.45
N ILE A 339 -6.74 19.70 -0.48
CA ILE A 339 -5.67 20.60 -0.01
C ILE A 339 -4.61 20.70 -1.11
N LYS A 340 -4.26 21.92 -1.53
CA LYS A 340 -3.32 22.17 -2.65
C LYS A 340 -1.87 21.78 -2.37
N SER A 341 -1.49 21.60 -1.11
CA SER A 341 -0.14 21.19 -0.72
C SER A 341 -0.02 19.67 -0.58
N PRO A 342 1.17 19.07 -0.82
CA PRO A 342 1.42 17.66 -0.58
C PRO A 342 1.12 17.26 0.86
N ALA A 343 0.43 16.14 1.04
CA ALA A 343 0.16 15.54 2.34
C ALA A 343 1.23 14.48 2.66
N SER A 344 1.87 14.58 3.83
CA SER A 344 2.89 13.63 4.27
C SER A 344 2.26 12.32 4.69
N PHE A 345 2.83 11.21 4.24
CA PHE A 345 2.47 9.89 4.71
C PHE A 345 2.83 9.74 6.19
N ASP A 346 1.84 9.38 7.02
CA ASP A 346 1.95 9.24 8.47
C ASP A 346 1.59 7.81 8.89
N PRO A 347 2.58 6.94 9.15
CA PRO A 347 2.35 5.56 9.60
C PRO A 347 1.61 5.48 10.93
N THR A 348 1.86 6.41 11.85
CA THR A 348 1.24 6.41 13.19
C THR A 348 -0.25 6.69 13.08
N LYS A 349 -0.63 7.68 12.27
CA LYS A 349 -2.04 8.00 12.01
C LYS A 349 -2.76 6.82 11.34
N LEU A 350 -2.15 6.18 10.36
CA LEU A 350 -2.73 5.00 9.69
C LEU A 350 -2.94 3.85 10.68
N THR A 351 -1.95 3.56 11.54
CA THR A 351 -2.08 2.53 12.58
C THR A 351 -3.19 2.87 13.59
N ALA A 352 -3.35 4.16 13.94
CA ALA A 352 -4.42 4.60 14.82
C ALA A 352 -5.82 4.39 14.19
N PHE A 353 -5.98 4.64 12.89
CA PHE A 353 -7.22 4.29 12.18
C PHE A 353 -7.48 2.78 12.19
N GLN A 354 -6.44 2.00 11.94
CA GLN A 354 -6.53 0.54 11.99
C GLN A 354 -6.98 0.04 13.36
N GLN A 355 -6.41 0.57 14.44
CA GLN A 355 -6.81 0.19 15.80
C GLN A 355 -8.29 0.51 16.05
N ARG A 356 -8.73 1.72 15.70
CA ARG A 356 -10.14 2.13 15.88
C ARG A 356 -11.10 1.21 15.10
N GLU A 357 -10.76 0.84 13.88
CA GLU A 357 -11.58 -0.08 13.08
C GLU A 357 -11.58 -1.50 13.67
N MET A 358 -10.44 -1.98 14.15
CA MET A 358 -10.36 -3.28 14.83
C MET A 358 -11.21 -3.30 16.10
N ASP A 359 -11.20 -2.21 16.87
CA ASP A 359 -11.98 -2.12 18.13
C ASP A 359 -13.51 -2.17 17.90
N LYS A 360 -13.99 -1.69 16.75
CA LYS A 360 -15.41 -1.76 16.36
C LYS A 360 -15.90 -3.17 16.01
N LEU A 361 -14.98 -4.09 15.71
CA LEU A 361 -15.35 -5.45 15.31
C LEU A 361 -15.83 -6.28 16.51
N ASP A 362 -16.89 -7.06 16.29
CA ASP A 362 -17.26 -8.11 17.22
C ASP A 362 -16.18 -9.22 17.24
N ILE A 363 -16.14 -9.96 18.34
CA ILE A 363 -15.10 -10.96 18.59
C ILE A 363 -15.10 -12.08 17.53
N LYS A 364 -16.25 -12.46 16.99
CA LYS A 364 -16.34 -13.51 15.96
C LYS A 364 -15.67 -13.08 14.66
N LYS A 365 -15.82 -11.80 14.29
CA LYS A 365 -15.14 -11.24 13.14
C LYS A 365 -13.63 -11.17 13.37
N LYS A 366 -13.19 -10.76 14.56
CA LYS A 366 -11.76 -10.77 14.92
C LYS A 366 -11.19 -12.18 14.79
N VAL A 367 -11.86 -13.20 15.33
CA VAL A 367 -11.47 -14.62 15.19
C VAL A 367 -11.35 -15.01 13.72
N ALA A 368 -12.36 -14.72 12.90
CA ALA A 368 -12.33 -15.07 11.47
C ALA A 368 -11.17 -14.43 10.72
N LEU A 369 -10.76 -13.21 11.08
CA LEU A 369 -9.61 -12.53 10.52
C LEU A 369 -8.27 -13.11 10.99
N CYS A 370 -8.18 -13.61 12.22
CA CYS A 370 -6.96 -14.15 12.82
C CYS A 370 -6.63 -15.58 12.37
N VAL A 371 -7.65 -16.42 12.13
CA VAL A 371 -7.50 -17.84 11.75
C VAL A 371 -6.53 -18.04 10.57
N PRO A 372 -6.62 -17.31 9.44
CA PRO A 372 -5.70 -17.51 8.32
C PRO A 372 -4.22 -17.33 8.66
N TYR A 373 -3.89 -16.43 9.60
CA TYR A 373 -2.51 -16.20 10.02
C TYR A 373 -1.97 -17.37 10.83
N LEU A 374 -2.76 -17.93 11.74
CA LEU A 374 -2.40 -19.11 12.50
C LEU A 374 -2.23 -20.34 11.60
N GLN A 375 -3.08 -20.49 10.58
CA GLN A 375 -2.96 -21.56 9.58
C GLN A 375 -1.71 -21.40 8.72
N GLN A 376 -1.41 -20.19 8.24
CA GLN A 376 -0.20 -19.92 7.46
C GLN A 376 1.08 -20.15 8.26
N ALA A 377 1.06 -19.85 9.56
CA ALA A 377 2.17 -20.12 10.47
C ALA A 377 2.26 -21.60 10.92
N GLY A 378 1.38 -22.48 10.43
CA GLY A 378 1.36 -23.90 10.81
C GLY A 378 0.93 -24.18 12.25
N LEU A 379 0.27 -23.21 12.88
CA LEU A 379 -0.21 -23.30 14.28
C LEU A 379 -1.63 -23.87 14.38
N LEU A 380 -2.38 -23.86 13.27
CA LEU A 380 -3.71 -24.48 13.15
C LEU A 380 -3.80 -25.31 11.87
N GLU A 381 -4.57 -26.38 11.93
CA GLU A 381 -4.89 -27.20 10.76
C GLU A 381 -5.89 -26.53 9.81
N THR A 382 -5.97 -27.06 8.59
CA THR A 382 -6.93 -26.60 7.56
C THR A 382 -7.77 -27.79 7.08
N PRO A 383 -9.09 -27.82 7.34
CA PRO A 383 -9.88 -26.87 8.16
C PRO A 383 -9.54 -26.95 9.65
N PRO A 384 -9.80 -25.89 10.43
CA PRO A 384 -9.57 -25.90 11.87
C PRO A 384 -10.60 -26.79 12.57
N ASP A 385 -10.23 -27.33 13.75
CA ASP A 385 -11.13 -28.09 14.59
C ASP A 385 -12.32 -27.27 15.09
N CYS A 386 -13.42 -27.94 15.42
CA CYS A 386 -14.67 -27.29 15.86
C CYS A 386 -14.50 -26.46 17.15
N ASP A 387 -13.56 -26.81 18.00
CA ASP A 387 -13.30 -26.11 19.27
C ASP A 387 -12.35 -24.91 19.13
N THR A 388 -11.74 -24.73 17.98
CA THR A 388 -10.80 -23.62 17.69
C THR A 388 -11.47 -22.26 17.88
N GLY A 389 -12.69 -22.09 17.39
CA GLY A 389 -13.42 -20.83 17.48
C GLY A 389 -13.69 -20.36 18.92
N PRO A 390 -14.28 -21.19 19.80
CA PRO A 390 -14.43 -20.89 21.21
C PRO A 390 -13.11 -20.57 21.91
N TYR A 391 -12.07 -21.38 21.68
CA TYR A 391 -10.74 -21.15 22.27
C TYR A 391 -10.10 -19.82 21.83
N LEU A 392 -10.20 -19.48 20.54
CA LEU A 392 -9.75 -18.19 20.03
C LEU A 392 -10.55 -17.01 20.59
N ASN A 393 -11.85 -17.19 20.81
CA ASN A 393 -12.68 -16.16 21.47
C ASN A 393 -12.11 -15.79 22.84
N GLU A 394 -11.74 -16.79 23.65
CA GLU A 394 -11.17 -16.56 24.99
C GLU A 394 -9.83 -15.84 24.92
N ILE A 395 -8.94 -16.27 24.01
CA ILE A 395 -7.63 -15.63 23.79
C ILE A 395 -7.82 -14.16 23.37
N ILE A 396 -8.63 -13.90 22.33
CA ILE A 396 -8.83 -12.55 21.79
C ILE A 396 -9.53 -11.65 22.80
N ALA A 397 -10.49 -12.18 23.60
CA ALA A 397 -11.10 -11.41 24.68
C ALA A 397 -10.08 -10.99 25.74
N ALA A 398 -9.17 -11.88 26.13
CA ALA A 398 -8.13 -11.60 27.11
C ALA A 398 -7.03 -10.64 26.59
N THR A 399 -6.86 -10.53 25.26
CA THR A 399 -5.89 -9.57 24.69
C THR A 399 -6.37 -8.13 24.73
N GLU A 400 -7.66 -7.88 24.94
CA GLU A 400 -8.27 -6.53 24.89
C GLU A 400 -7.96 -5.83 23.55
N ASN A 401 -7.26 -4.67 23.58
CA ASN A 401 -6.92 -3.85 22.39
C ASN A 401 -5.51 -4.13 21.88
N ARG A 402 -4.87 -5.25 22.21
CA ARG A 402 -3.49 -5.54 21.81
C ARG A 402 -3.36 -6.14 20.41
N ILE A 403 -4.47 -6.56 19.82
CA ILE A 403 -4.53 -6.98 18.44
C ILE A 403 -4.89 -5.75 17.59
N THR A 404 -3.90 -5.12 17.01
CA THR A 404 -4.07 -3.97 16.10
C THR A 404 -4.35 -4.43 14.68
N VAL A 405 -3.62 -5.43 14.19
CA VAL A 405 -3.84 -6.09 12.91
C VAL A 405 -4.10 -7.58 13.12
N ALA A 406 -4.76 -8.22 12.18
CA ALA A 406 -5.12 -9.63 12.34
C ALA A 406 -3.89 -10.56 12.54
N GLY A 407 -2.75 -10.19 11.95
CA GLY A 407 -1.48 -10.92 12.11
C GLY A 407 -0.90 -10.89 13.52
N ASP A 408 -1.33 -9.93 14.40
CA ASP A 408 -0.85 -9.85 15.78
C ASP A 408 -1.25 -11.07 16.62
N ILE A 409 -2.20 -11.87 16.17
CA ILE A 409 -2.56 -13.14 16.83
C ILE A 409 -1.35 -14.08 16.93
N LEU A 410 -0.38 -13.94 16.04
CA LEU A 410 0.84 -14.73 16.07
C LEU A 410 1.68 -14.47 17.32
N ASP A 411 1.55 -13.31 17.96
CA ASP A 411 2.25 -13.03 19.24
C ASP A 411 1.78 -13.92 20.39
N TYR A 412 0.67 -14.63 20.19
CA TYR A 412 0.05 -15.58 21.13
C TYR A 412 0.22 -17.04 20.68
N ASP A 413 1.27 -17.36 19.93
CA ASP A 413 1.58 -18.70 19.43
C ASP A 413 1.76 -19.74 20.54
N ASP A 414 2.14 -19.30 21.74
CA ASP A 414 2.25 -20.15 22.93
C ASP A 414 0.95 -20.88 23.30
N PHE A 415 -0.22 -20.37 22.93
CA PHE A 415 -1.49 -21.06 23.12
C PHE A 415 -1.70 -22.24 22.16
N PHE A 416 -1.02 -22.24 21.01
CA PHE A 416 -1.16 -23.24 19.94
C PHE A 416 0.03 -24.20 19.89
N THR A 417 1.16 -23.84 20.49
CA THR A 417 2.38 -24.65 20.52
C THR A 417 2.21 -25.84 21.45
N ALA A 418 2.64 -27.03 21.02
CA ALA A 418 2.70 -28.22 21.87
C ALA A 418 3.59 -27.98 23.10
N ASP A 419 3.24 -28.55 24.24
CA ASP A 419 3.92 -28.23 25.51
C ASP A 419 5.41 -28.57 25.51
N ASP A 420 5.80 -29.65 24.82
CA ASP A 420 7.18 -30.12 24.70
C ASP A 420 8.02 -29.31 23.66
N SER A 421 7.34 -28.54 22.83
CA SER A 421 7.92 -27.71 21.78
C SER A 421 7.98 -26.23 22.16
N LEU A 422 7.56 -25.88 23.39
CA LEU A 422 7.56 -24.49 23.88
C LEU A 422 8.98 -23.94 23.99
N ALA A 423 9.27 -22.91 23.20
CA ALA A 423 10.54 -22.19 23.27
C ALA A 423 10.53 -21.13 24.40
N TYR A 424 11.63 -21.02 25.12
CA TYR A 424 11.78 -20.02 26.18
C TYR A 424 12.65 -18.87 25.72
N ASP A 425 12.27 -17.62 26.08
CA ASP A 425 13.17 -16.47 25.98
C ASP A 425 14.44 -16.75 26.80
N ALA A 426 15.56 -16.94 26.11
CA ALA A 426 16.81 -17.42 26.73
C ALA A 426 17.30 -16.49 27.85
N LYS A 427 17.21 -15.17 27.65
CA LYS A 427 17.68 -14.18 28.64
C LYS A 427 16.77 -14.14 29.86
N ALA A 428 15.46 -14.13 29.65
CA ALA A 428 14.50 -14.15 30.75
C ALA A 428 14.54 -15.46 31.50
N PHE A 429 14.66 -16.61 30.79
CA PHE A 429 14.75 -17.94 31.38
C PHE A 429 15.98 -18.07 32.29
N ALA A 430 17.16 -17.69 31.79
CA ALA A 430 18.38 -17.70 32.59
C ALA A 430 18.23 -16.80 33.84
N LYS A 431 17.73 -15.56 33.67
CA LYS A 431 17.55 -14.62 34.76
C LYS A 431 16.55 -15.06 35.82
N ARG A 432 15.38 -15.62 35.41
CA ARG A 432 14.23 -15.86 36.30
C ARG A 432 14.16 -17.27 36.89
N LEU A 433 14.75 -18.25 36.23
CA LEU A 433 14.66 -19.67 36.62
C LEU A 433 16.01 -20.32 36.91
N VAL A 434 17.10 -19.90 36.23
CA VAL A 434 18.40 -20.55 36.39
C VAL A 434 19.25 -19.80 37.44
N ASN A 435 19.41 -18.47 37.29
CA ASN A 435 20.33 -17.68 38.09
C ASN A 435 19.71 -17.12 39.39
N THR A 436 18.38 -17.09 39.52
CA THR A 436 17.70 -16.62 40.73
C THR A 436 17.65 -17.73 41.78
N GLU A 437 18.33 -17.54 42.90
CA GLU A 437 18.36 -18.50 44.01
C GLU A 437 16.95 -18.77 44.55
N GLY A 438 16.61 -20.05 44.72
CA GLY A 438 15.29 -20.47 45.23
C GLY A 438 14.13 -20.42 44.21
N ALA A 439 14.32 -19.82 43.03
CA ALA A 439 13.23 -19.68 42.04
C ALA A 439 12.62 -21.02 41.59
N GLN A 440 13.46 -22.05 41.32
CA GLN A 440 13.00 -23.39 40.94
C GLN A 440 12.23 -24.05 42.10
N GLN A 441 12.68 -23.89 43.34
CA GLN A 441 11.97 -24.45 44.51
C GLN A 441 10.62 -23.76 44.72
N LEU A 442 10.60 -22.44 44.51
CA LEU A 442 9.39 -21.64 44.64
C LEU A 442 8.36 -22.04 43.58
N LEU A 443 8.80 -22.15 42.30
CA LEU A 443 7.96 -22.61 41.19
C LEU A 443 7.42 -24.03 41.43
N THR A 444 8.26 -24.95 41.94
CA THR A 444 7.84 -26.31 42.28
C THR A 444 6.72 -26.31 43.32
N LYS A 445 6.86 -25.55 44.43
CA LYS A 445 5.86 -25.46 45.48
C LYS A 445 4.56 -24.83 44.95
N PHE A 446 4.64 -23.80 44.14
CA PHE A 446 3.47 -23.17 43.55
C PHE A 446 2.74 -24.10 42.57
N ARG A 447 3.47 -24.80 41.70
CA ARG A 447 2.93 -25.85 40.82
C ARG A 447 2.13 -26.88 41.62
N ASP A 448 2.70 -27.39 42.75
CA ASP A 448 2.05 -28.37 43.58
C ASP A 448 0.76 -27.80 44.23
N THR A 449 0.77 -26.50 44.60
CA THR A 449 -0.42 -25.80 45.07
C THR A 449 -1.49 -25.72 43.99
N LEU A 450 -1.14 -25.31 42.76
CA LEU A 450 -2.05 -25.25 41.62
C LEU A 450 -2.62 -26.63 41.24
N SER A 451 -1.81 -27.68 41.37
CA SER A 451 -2.27 -29.06 41.03
C SER A 451 -3.45 -29.53 41.90
N ASN A 452 -3.55 -29.03 43.13
CA ASN A 452 -4.62 -29.33 44.09
C ASN A 452 -5.84 -28.41 43.97
N LEU A 453 -5.83 -27.44 43.06
CA LEU A 453 -6.96 -26.51 42.89
C LEU A 453 -8.09 -27.21 42.11
N ASP A 454 -9.27 -27.33 42.68
CA ASP A 454 -10.42 -28.01 42.07
C ASP A 454 -11.05 -27.17 40.94
N ASP A 455 -11.24 -25.89 41.18
CA ASP A 455 -11.78 -24.94 40.22
C ASP A 455 -10.64 -24.06 39.62
N PHE A 456 -10.30 -24.28 38.35
CA PHE A 456 -9.17 -23.64 37.67
C PHE A 456 -9.64 -22.44 36.84
N CYS A 457 -10.23 -21.42 37.52
CA CYS A 457 -10.69 -20.17 36.93
C CYS A 457 -9.79 -19.00 37.35
N VAL A 458 -9.93 -17.84 36.68
CA VAL A 458 -9.12 -16.63 36.91
C VAL A 458 -9.10 -16.25 38.38
N GLU A 459 -10.27 -16.18 39.01
CA GLU A 459 -10.43 -15.74 40.40
C GLU A 459 -9.74 -16.70 41.37
N SER A 460 -9.93 -18.01 41.20
CA SER A 460 -9.35 -19.04 42.06
C SER A 460 -7.82 -19.10 41.93
N ILE A 461 -7.29 -18.96 40.71
CA ILE A 461 -5.85 -18.93 40.47
C ILE A 461 -5.24 -17.68 41.10
N GLU A 462 -5.86 -16.52 40.94
CA GLU A 462 -5.38 -15.26 41.51
C GLU A 462 -5.37 -15.34 43.05
N GLN A 463 -6.47 -15.79 43.64
CA GLN A 463 -6.57 -15.96 45.10
C GLN A 463 -5.49 -16.92 45.62
N THR A 464 -5.32 -18.07 44.98
CA THR A 464 -4.32 -19.07 45.33
C THR A 464 -2.92 -18.49 45.27
N MET A 465 -2.60 -17.68 44.25
CA MET A 465 -1.27 -17.02 44.14
C MET A 465 -1.07 -15.99 45.24
N ARG A 466 -2.09 -15.20 45.60
CA ARG A 466 -2.03 -14.21 46.66
C ARG A 466 -1.78 -14.86 48.03
N GLU A 467 -2.56 -15.93 48.36
CA GLU A 467 -2.38 -16.71 49.58
C GLU A 467 -0.99 -17.37 49.64
N PHE A 468 -0.49 -17.88 48.54
CA PHE A 468 0.86 -18.46 48.44
C PHE A 468 1.95 -17.43 48.70
N VAL A 469 1.82 -16.24 48.12
CA VAL A 469 2.78 -15.12 48.32
C VAL A 469 2.82 -14.69 49.79
N GLU A 470 1.65 -14.54 50.42
CA GLU A 470 1.52 -14.20 51.83
C GLU A 470 2.09 -15.31 52.75
N ALA A 471 1.76 -16.56 52.52
CA ALA A 471 2.23 -17.69 53.31
C ALA A 471 3.74 -17.94 53.20
N LYS A 472 4.40 -17.46 52.13
CA LYS A 472 5.84 -17.59 51.90
C LYS A 472 6.62 -16.32 52.26
N ASP A 473 5.94 -15.24 52.59
CA ASP A 473 6.52 -13.91 52.87
C ASP A 473 7.46 -13.44 51.73
N ILE A 474 6.99 -13.53 50.48
CA ILE A 474 7.73 -13.15 49.28
C ILE A 474 7.07 -12.00 48.52
N LYS A 475 7.82 -11.36 47.62
CA LYS A 475 7.25 -10.38 46.70
C LYS A 475 6.52 -11.06 45.54
N PHE A 476 5.42 -10.48 45.12
CA PHE A 476 4.59 -11.02 44.01
C PHE A 476 5.39 -11.29 42.75
N GLY A 477 6.35 -10.41 42.41
CA GLY A 477 7.24 -10.57 41.24
C GLY A 477 8.19 -11.78 41.31
N GLU A 478 8.43 -12.34 42.49
CA GLU A 478 9.30 -13.51 42.63
C GLU A 478 8.66 -14.80 42.12
N ILE A 479 7.34 -14.85 42.09
CA ILE A 479 6.60 -16.01 41.56
C ILE A 479 5.90 -15.76 40.23
N ILE A 480 5.34 -14.56 40.01
CA ILE A 480 4.57 -14.27 38.79
C ILE A 480 5.42 -14.41 37.51
N HIS A 481 6.68 -13.93 37.54
CA HIS A 481 7.56 -14.01 36.40
C HIS A 481 8.04 -15.45 36.09
N PRO A 482 8.47 -16.28 37.05
CA PRO A 482 8.77 -17.69 36.82
C PRO A 482 7.55 -18.46 36.29
N VAL A 483 6.35 -18.24 36.84
CA VAL A 483 5.12 -18.87 36.37
C VAL A 483 4.81 -18.50 34.93
N ARG A 484 4.79 -17.20 34.58
CA ARG A 484 4.56 -16.76 33.21
C ARG A 484 5.54 -17.40 32.23
N LEU A 485 6.83 -17.30 32.54
CA LEU A 485 7.87 -17.78 31.65
C LEU A 485 7.81 -19.30 31.46
N SER A 486 7.50 -20.06 32.54
CA SER A 486 7.37 -21.50 32.44
C SER A 486 6.14 -21.97 31.65
N THR A 487 5.08 -21.17 31.61
CA THR A 487 3.82 -21.55 30.93
C THR A 487 3.70 -21.01 29.52
N THR A 488 4.32 -19.86 29.21
CA THR A 488 4.24 -19.20 27.88
C THR A 488 5.56 -19.15 27.11
N GLY A 489 6.69 -19.40 27.78
CA GLY A 489 8.03 -19.18 27.18
C GLY A 489 8.44 -17.72 27.13
N LYS A 490 7.55 -16.77 27.44
CA LYS A 490 7.71 -15.32 27.22
C LYS A 490 7.74 -14.56 28.52
N PRO A 491 8.55 -13.45 28.61
CA PRO A 491 8.62 -12.61 29.82
C PRO A 491 7.41 -11.67 29.95
N VAL A 492 6.67 -11.41 28.87
CA VAL A 492 5.54 -10.48 28.78
C VAL A 492 4.36 -11.15 28.08
N GLY A 493 3.15 -10.63 28.31
CA GLY A 493 1.90 -11.12 27.71
C GLY A 493 0.71 -10.34 28.31
N PHE A 494 -0.51 -10.77 28.07
CA PHE A 494 -1.69 -10.22 28.77
C PHE A 494 -1.78 -10.76 30.21
N GLY A 495 -2.90 -10.62 30.92
CA GLY A 495 -3.05 -11.05 32.31
C GLY A 495 -2.56 -12.48 32.55
N LEU A 496 -1.75 -12.69 33.62
CA LEU A 496 -1.22 -14.02 33.87
C LEU A 496 -2.33 -15.01 34.25
N PHE A 497 -3.29 -14.57 35.03
CA PHE A 497 -4.35 -15.45 35.54
C PHE A 497 -5.27 -15.89 34.41
N GLU A 498 -5.61 -14.98 33.50
CA GLU A 498 -6.33 -15.27 32.25
C GLU A 498 -5.54 -16.23 31.37
N THR A 499 -4.21 -16.02 31.24
CA THR A 499 -3.33 -16.93 30.49
C THR A 499 -3.41 -18.35 31.04
N LEU A 500 -3.29 -18.52 32.37
CA LEU A 500 -3.33 -19.82 33.02
C LEU A 500 -4.71 -20.49 32.87
N ALA A 501 -5.78 -19.73 33.08
CA ALA A 501 -7.15 -20.23 32.93
C ALA A 501 -7.44 -20.74 31.51
N ILE A 502 -7.03 -19.97 30.47
CA ILE A 502 -7.19 -20.35 29.05
C ILE A 502 -6.34 -21.57 28.68
N LEU A 503 -5.09 -21.66 29.17
CA LEU A 503 -4.23 -22.82 28.95
C LEU A 503 -4.78 -24.09 29.61
N GLY A 504 -5.47 -23.92 30.74
CA GLY A 504 -5.99 -25.02 31.54
C GLY A 504 -4.95 -25.65 32.46
N LYS A 505 -5.46 -26.31 33.51
CA LYS A 505 -4.67 -26.87 34.62
C LYS A 505 -3.56 -27.82 34.11
N ASP A 506 -3.94 -28.80 33.30
CA ASP A 506 -3.02 -29.86 32.87
C ASP A 506 -1.85 -29.34 32.07
N ARG A 507 -2.11 -28.43 31.11
CA ARG A 507 -1.05 -27.78 30.31
C ARG A 507 -0.15 -26.91 31.17
N CYS A 508 -0.69 -26.14 32.11
CA CYS A 508 0.10 -25.31 33.02
C CYS A 508 1.04 -26.15 33.86
N ILE A 509 0.56 -27.24 34.48
CA ILE A 509 1.36 -28.15 35.30
C ILE A 509 2.43 -28.83 34.46
N ASN A 510 2.06 -29.34 33.28
CA ASN A 510 3.00 -29.99 32.37
C ASN A 510 4.13 -29.04 31.94
N ARG A 511 3.81 -27.83 31.50
CA ARG A 511 4.77 -26.80 31.08
C ARG A 511 5.69 -26.36 32.20
N MET A 512 5.18 -26.19 33.43
CA MET A 512 6.01 -25.91 34.61
C MET A 512 7.00 -27.06 34.90
N ASN A 513 6.58 -28.32 34.74
CA ASN A 513 7.47 -29.48 34.88
C ASN A 513 8.58 -29.47 33.83
N LEU A 514 8.24 -29.20 32.57
CA LEU A 514 9.22 -29.14 31.48
C LEU A 514 10.21 -27.98 31.69
N ALA A 515 9.73 -26.81 32.12
CA ALA A 515 10.57 -25.66 32.43
C ALA A 515 11.54 -25.95 33.58
N LEU A 516 11.09 -26.59 34.67
CA LEU A 516 11.92 -27.01 35.80
C LEU A 516 13.00 -28.01 35.36
N LYS A 517 12.63 -28.98 34.54
CA LYS A 517 13.59 -29.94 33.97
C LYS A 517 14.63 -29.26 33.09
N SER A 518 14.19 -28.32 32.25
CA SER A 518 15.11 -27.52 31.40
C SER A 518 16.06 -26.67 32.22
N ALA A 519 15.57 -26.01 33.30
CA ALA A 519 16.39 -25.17 34.16
C ALA A 519 17.45 -25.98 34.95
N GLN A 520 17.13 -27.21 35.39
CA GLN A 520 18.07 -28.11 36.05
C GLN A 520 19.23 -28.57 35.15
N ASN A 521 19.01 -28.64 33.85
CA ASN A 521 20.01 -29.07 32.87
C ASN A 521 20.88 -27.91 32.35
N GLN A 522 20.62 -26.68 32.73
CA GLN A 522 21.42 -25.52 32.33
C GLN A 522 22.35 -25.08 33.47
N PRO A 523 23.66 -24.98 33.23
CA PRO A 523 24.57 -24.42 34.23
C PRO A 523 24.26 -22.91 34.43
N PRO A 524 24.47 -22.37 35.63
CA PRO A 524 24.35 -20.93 35.87
C PRO A 524 25.20 -20.16 34.85
N GLN A 525 24.59 -19.27 34.11
CA GLN A 525 25.32 -18.41 33.18
C GLN A 525 25.87 -17.20 33.94
N ALA A 526 27.17 -16.91 33.75
CA ALA A 526 27.74 -15.68 34.25
C ALA A 526 27.04 -14.47 33.63
N GLU A 527 26.66 -13.48 34.43
CA GLU A 527 26.12 -12.21 33.91
C GLU A 527 27.18 -11.60 32.99
N SER A 528 26.86 -11.50 31.69
CA SER A 528 27.62 -10.64 30.79
C SER A 528 27.27 -9.18 31.14
N GLU A 529 28.28 -8.45 31.62
CA GLU A 529 28.24 -7.00 31.93
C GLU A 529 27.74 -6.16 30.74
#